data_985ee6fbf7d30130013868879e46a9fa
#
_entry.id   985ee6fbf7d30130013868879e46a9fa
#
_cell.length_a   1.000
_cell.length_b   1.000
_cell.length_c   1.000
_cell.angle_alpha   90.00
_cell.angle_beta   90.00
_cell.angle_gamma   90.00
#
_symmetry.space_group_name_H-M   'P 1'
#
loop_
_entity.id
_entity.type
_entity.pdbx_description
1 polymer ?
#
loop_
_entity_poly.entity_id
_entity_poly.type
_entity_poly.pdbx_seq_one_letter_code
_entity_poly.pdbx_strand_id
1 'polypeptide(L)'
;PTCSGYGVLTASIRKAVKKGEAMETELSRTEDEPEVVCPDCCGARLNEVARNVRWEGKAIQEVCRMTAREAAGWFKGLRLNSRSAAIAHDALEEIRSRLAFLAEVGLDYLTLERSAPTLSGGETQRIHLASQLGTNLRGVCYVLDEPTIGLHPRDNGMLLSAIESLTKKGNTLLVVEHDEE
;
A
#
# COMPACT_ATOMS: atom_id res chain seq x y z
N PRO A 1 11.37 18.11 -7.97
CA PRO A 1 11.52 18.57 -6.59
C PRO A 1 12.92 18.28 -6.05
N THR A 2 13.42 19.11 -5.12
CA THR A 2 14.75 19.01 -4.49
C THR A 2 15.02 17.66 -3.82
N CYS A 3 13.98 16.93 -3.50
CA CYS A 3 14.07 15.59 -2.89
C CYS A 3 14.24 14.45 -3.91
N SER A 4 14.36 14.71 -5.20
CA SER A 4 14.45 13.69 -6.26
C SER A 4 13.35 12.60 -6.19
N GLY A 5 12.16 12.95 -5.69
CA GLY A 5 11.02 12.04 -5.58
C GLY A 5 10.89 11.32 -4.23
N TYR A 6 11.76 11.59 -3.25
CA TYR A 6 11.66 10.96 -1.92
C TYR A 6 10.59 11.56 -1.01
N GLY A 7 10.16 12.79 -1.27
CA GLY A 7 9.19 13.51 -0.45
C GLY A 7 9.78 14.15 0.81
N VAL A 8 10.93 13.66 1.26
CA VAL A 8 11.66 14.13 2.43
C VAL A 8 13.11 14.46 2.08
N LEU A 9 13.76 15.21 2.92
CA LEU A 9 15.17 15.56 2.83
C LEU A 9 15.87 15.07 4.10
N THR A 10 16.81 14.13 3.93
CA THR A 10 17.78 13.75 4.96
C THR A 10 19.13 14.37 4.60
N ALA A 11 20.12 14.33 5.50
CA ALA A 11 21.46 14.80 5.21
C ALA A 11 22.09 14.03 4.04
N SER A 12 21.86 12.73 3.98
CA SER A 12 22.31 11.83 2.91
C SER A 12 21.70 12.19 1.57
N ILE A 13 20.38 12.40 1.51
CA ILE A 13 19.65 12.82 0.30
C ILE A 13 20.16 14.18 -0.19
N ARG A 14 20.38 15.14 0.72
CA ARG A 14 20.92 16.46 0.36
C ARG A 14 22.30 16.38 -0.26
N LYS A 15 23.16 15.46 0.19
CA LYS A 15 24.49 15.24 -0.38
C LYS A 15 24.42 14.63 -1.76
N ALA A 16 23.61 13.58 -1.95
CA ALA A 16 23.45 12.90 -3.24
C ALA A 16 22.90 13.85 -4.31
N VAL A 17 21.84 14.61 -3.99
CA VAL A 17 21.26 15.60 -4.90
C VAL A 17 22.26 16.68 -5.30
N LYS A 18 23.12 17.16 -4.38
CA LYS A 18 24.17 18.14 -4.70
C LYS A 18 25.25 17.61 -5.63
N LYS A 19 25.53 16.29 -5.58
CA LYS A 19 26.53 15.64 -6.44
C LYS A 19 25.99 15.22 -7.80
N GLY A 20 24.65 15.25 -8.00
CA GLY A 20 24.03 14.75 -9.22
C GLY A 20 24.08 13.22 -9.35
N GLU A 21 24.37 12.51 -8.27
CA GLU A 21 24.43 11.06 -8.23
C GLU A 21 23.00 10.50 -8.15
N ALA A 22 22.67 9.52 -9.02
CA ALA A 22 21.48 8.73 -8.84
C ALA A 22 21.63 7.92 -7.55
N MET A 23 20.70 8.06 -6.61
CA MET A 23 20.71 7.21 -5.40
C MET A 23 20.36 5.78 -5.81
N GLU A 24 21.37 4.91 -5.84
CA GLU A 24 21.13 3.49 -5.84
C GLU A 24 20.39 3.10 -4.55
N THR A 25 19.46 2.18 -4.67
CA THR A 25 18.38 1.86 -3.73
C THR A 25 18.83 1.34 -2.35
N GLU A 26 20.13 1.26 -2.10
CA GLU A 26 20.75 0.68 -0.90
C GLU A 26 21.59 1.67 -0.08
N LEU A 27 21.39 2.98 -0.21
CA LEU A 27 22.04 3.87 0.74
C LEU A 27 21.44 3.61 2.11
N SER A 28 22.21 2.95 2.97
CA SER A 28 21.93 2.71 4.38
C SER A 28 21.30 3.97 5.00
N ARG A 29 19.97 3.97 5.09
CA ARG A 29 19.29 4.91 5.97
C ARG A 29 19.75 4.56 7.37
N THR A 30 20.58 5.42 7.95
CA THR A 30 20.76 5.38 9.38
C THR A 30 19.42 5.82 9.98
N GLU A 31 18.80 4.97 10.78
CA GLU A 31 17.46 5.17 11.36
C GLU A 31 17.34 6.45 12.19
N ASP A 32 18.46 7.10 12.51
CA ASP A 32 18.58 8.28 13.36
C ASP A 32 18.66 9.63 12.61
N GLU A 33 18.60 9.66 11.26
CA GLU A 33 18.67 10.95 10.56
C GLU A 33 17.31 11.67 10.56
N PRO A 34 17.23 12.94 11.06
CA PRO A 34 15.97 13.68 11.05
C PRO A 34 15.49 13.92 9.62
N GLU A 35 14.28 13.44 9.34
CA GLU A 35 13.59 13.66 8.07
C GLU A 35 12.88 15.02 8.10
N VAL A 36 13.16 15.85 7.10
CA VAL A 36 12.44 17.11 6.89
C VAL A 36 11.60 16.99 5.62
N VAL A 37 10.32 17.30 5.72
CA VAL A 37 9.43 17.30 4.54
C VAL A 37 10.01 18.22 3.47
N CYS A 38 10.08 17.74 2.23
CA CYS A 38 10.60 18.52 1.12
C CYS A 38 9.73 19.76 0.87
N PRO A 39 10.29 20.98 0.89
CA PRO A 39 9.52 22.21 0.72
C PRO A 39 8.90 22.33 -0.68
N ASP A 40 9.54 21.79 -1.72
CA ASP A 40 9.05 21.90 -3.10
C ASP A 40 7.81 21.05 -3.35
N CYS A 41 7.81 19.81 -2.87
CA CYS A 41 6.71 18.89 -3.13
C CYS A 41 5.78 18.67 -1.93
N CYS A 42 6.11 19.23 -0.75
CA CYS A 42 5.35 19.07 0.48
C CYS A 42 5.02 17.60 0.80
N GLY A 43 5.99 16.71 0.62
CA GLY A 43 5.84 15.27 0.82
C GLY A 43 5.20 14.51 -0.35
N ALA A 44 4.65 15.18 -1.35
CA ALA A 44 3.91 14.55 -2.45
C ALA A 44 4.79 13.74 -3.43
N ARG A 45 6.10 13.85 -3.36
CA ARG A 45 7.09 13.17 -4.24
C ARG A 45 6.99 13.55 -5.73
N LEU A 46 6.06 14.42 -6.10
CA LEU A 46 5.74 14.82 -7.46
C LEU A 46 6.16 16.27 -7.71
N ASN A 47 6.46 16.60 -8.97
CA ASN A 47 6.68 17.98 -9.38
C ASN A 47 5.37 18.78 -9.40
N GLU A 48 5.46 20.10 -9.56
CA GLU A 48 4.31 20.99 -9.52
C GLU A 48 3.27 20.67 -10.59
N VAL A 49 3.69 20.35 -11.80
CA VAL A 49 2.78 20.02 -12.90
C VAL A 49 1.99 18.74 -12.57
N ALA A 50 2.67 17.67 -12.15
CA ALA A 50 2.02 16.41 -11.82
C ALA A 50 1.07 16.52 -10.62
N ARG A 51 1.38 17.39 -9.63
CA ARG A 51 0.50 17.66 -8.49
C ARG A 51 -0.80 18.34 -8.87
N ASN A 52 -0.81 19.08 -9.98
CA ASN A 52 -1.98 19.81 -10.46
C ASN A 52 -2.82 19.01 -11.46
N VAL A 53 -2.37 17.84 -11.90
CA VAL A 53 -3.20 16.94 -12.71
C VAL A 53 -4.33 16.39 -11.85
N ARG A 54 -5.57 16.58 -12.31
CA ARG A 54 -6.78 16.10 -11.62
C ARG A 54 -7.55 15.15 -12.51
N TRP A 55 -8.00 14.07 -11.89
CA TRP A 55 -8.91 13.11 -12.50
C TRP A 55 -10.13 12.95 -11.59
N GLU A 56 -11.33 13.15 -12.16
CA GLU A 56 -12.58 13.15 -11.40
C GLU A 56 -12.52 14.04 -10.13
N GLY A 57 -11.94 15.24 -10.30
CA GLY A 57 -11.83 16.25 -9.26
C GLY A 57 -10.70 16.05 -8.24
N LYS A 58 -9.99 14.94 -8.26
CA LYS A 58 -8.91 14.65 -7.32
C LYS A 58 -7.55 14.54 -8.00
N ALA A 59 -6.52 15.05 -7.32
CA ALA A 59 -5.13 14.79 -7.67
C ALA A 59 -4.65 13.48 -7.04
N ILE A 60 -3.62 12.86 -7.63
CA ILE A 60 -3.13 11.56 -7.17
C ILE A 60 -2.72 11.57 -5.68
N GLN A 61 -2.08 12.64 -5.20
CA GLN A 61 -1.69 12.76 -3.80
C GLN A 61 -2.89 12.85 -2.86
N GLU A 62 -4.03 13.40 -3.31
CA GLU A 62 -5.26 13.45 -2.51
C GLU A 62 -5.85 12.03 -2.37
N VAL A 63 -5.76 11.24 -3.42
CA VAL A 63 -6.18 9.83 -3.39
C VAL A 63 -5.24 9.00 -2.51
N CYS A 64 -3.92 9.21 -2.61
CA CYS A 64 -2.95 8.49 -1.80
C CYS A 64 -3.07 8.77 -0.30
N ARG A 65 -3.57 9.94 0.10
CA ARG A 65 -3.84 10.27 1.51
C ARG A 65 -5.08 9.62 2.09
N MET A 66 -5.94 9.06 1.24
CA MET A 66 -7.09 8.31 1.71
C MET A 66 -6.66 7.02 2.37
N THR A 67 -7.43 6.57 3.35
CA THR A 67 -7.38 5.19 3.81
C THR A 67 -7.86 4.26 2.69
N ALA A 68 -7.48 2.99 2.75
CA ALA A 68 -7.94 2.01 1.78
C ALA A 68 -9.48 1.94 1.73
N ARG A 69 -10.15 2.10 2.88
CA ARG A 69 -11.61 2.17 3.00
C ARG A 69 -12.20 3.38 2.26
N GLU A 70 -11.64 4.57 2.48
CA GLU A 70 -12.09 5.80 1.81
C GLU A 70 -11.86 5.75 0.30
N ALA A 71 -10.68 5.25 -0.12
CA ALA A 71 -10.35 5.06 -1.52
C ALA A 71 -11.32 4.07 -2.19
N ALA A 72 -11.62 2.92 -1.54
CA ALA A 72 -12.59 1.95 -2.05
C ALA A 72 -13.97 2.60 -2.27
N GLY A 73 -14.44 3.39 -1.29
CA GLY A 73 -15.69 4.15 -1.40
C GLY A 73 -15.67 5.13 -2.58
N TRP A 74 -14.59 5.88 -2.74
CA TRP A 74 -14.45 6.84 -3.83
C TRP A 74 -14.41 6.15 -5.20
N PHE A 75 -13.59 5.11 -5.39
CA PHE A 75 -13.52 4.36 -6.65
C PHE A 75 -14.85 3.66 -7.01
N LYS A 76 -15.62 3.21 -6.00
CA LYS A 76 -16.96 2.65 -6.21
C LYS A 76 -17.97 3.69 -6.66
N GLY A 77 -17.86 4.92 -6.16
CA GLY A 77 -18.76 6.04 -6.45
C GLY A 77 -18.51 6.77 -7.76
N LEU A 78 -17.45 6.45 -8.50
CA LEU A 78 -17.08 7.12 -9.74
C LEU A 78 -18.17 6.98 -10.81
N ARG A 79 -18.51 8.10 -11.45
CA ARG A 79 -19.47 8.20 -12.56
C ARG A 79 -18.76 8.67 -13.82
N LEU A 80 -18.20 7.76 -14.58
CA LEU A 80 -17.45 8.06 -15.78
C LEU A 80 -18.34 8.07 -17.01
N ASN A 81 -18.02 8.93 -18.01
CA ASN A 81 -18.63 8.85 -19.32
C ASN A 81 -18.18 7.54 -20.04
N SER A 82 -18.91 7.14 -21.10
CA SER A 82 -18.70 5.85 -21.79
C SER A 82 -17.26 5.66 -22.27
N ARG A 83 -16.61 6.71 -22.78
CA ARG A 83 -15.23 6.65 -23.28
C ARG A 83 -14.24 6.46 -22.15
N SER A 84 -14.34 7.27 -21.09
CA SER A 84 -13.47 7.17 -19.92
C SER A 84 -13.65 5.85 -19.18
N ALA A 85 -14.90 5.35 -19.10
CA ALA A 85 -15.20 4.06 -18.50
C ALA A 85 -14.54 2.92 -19.27
N ALA A 86 -14.60 2.93 -20.61
CA ALA A 86 -13.95 1.90 -21.44
C ALA A 86 -12.42 1.91 -21.30
N ILE A 87 -11.80 3.09 -21.26
CA ILE A 87 -10.34 3.23 -21.11
C ILE A 87 -9.88 2.79 -19.71
N ALA A 88 -10.63 3.13 -18.67
CA ALA A 88 -10.22 2.90 -17.28
C ALA A 88 -10.70 1.54 -16.73
N HIS A 89 -11.48 0.77 -17.46
CA HIS A 89 -12.16 -0.44 -16.99
C HIS A 89 -11.22 -1.38 -16.24
N ASP A 90 -10.19 -1.88 -16.91
CA ASP A 90 -9.30 -2.89 -16.33
C ASP A 90 -8.51 -2.36 -15.14
N ALA A 91 -8.05 -1.10 -15.23
CA ALA A 91 -7.36 -0.45 -14.12
C ALA A 91 -8.26 -0.26 -12.89
N LEU A 92 -9.53 0.11 -13.10
CA LEU A 92 -10.47 0.30 -12.00
C LEU A 92 -10.86 -1.04 -11.35
N GLU A 93 -11.05 -2.09 -12.13
CA GLU A 93 -11.31 -3.42 -11.58
C GLU A 93 -10.13 -3.91 -10.73
N GLU A 94 -8.91 -3.72 -11.21
CA GLU A 94 -7.70 -4.10 -10.47
C GLU A 94 -7.56 -3.29 -9.17
N ILE A 95 -7.77 -1.96 -9.23
CA ILE A 95 -7.70 -1.10 -8.02
C ILE A 95 -8.77 -1.53 -7.01
N ARG A 96 -10.00 -1.74 -7.44
CA ARG A 96 -11.11 -2.16 -6.56
C ARG A 96 -10.83 -3.51 -5.91
N SER A 97 -10.30 -4.45 -6.68
CA SER A 97 -9.90 -5.77 -6.20
C SER A 97 -8.83 -5.67 -5.12
N ARG A 98 -7.76 -4.91 -5.36
CA ARG A 98 -6.67 -4.72 -4.39
C ARG A 98 -7.13 -4.04 -3.11
N LEU A 99 -7.98 -3.01 -3.23
CA LEU A 99 -8.56 -2.35 -2.06
C LEU A 99 -9.48 -3.29 -1.26
N ALA A 100 -10.23 -4.15 -1.93
CA ALA A 100 -11.03 -5.19 -1.27
C ALA A 100 -10.15 -6.18 -0.50
N PHE A 101 -9.04 -6.65 -1.09
CA PHE A 101 -8.11 -7.55 -0.40
C PHE A 101 -7.47 -6.91 0.84
N LEU A 102 -7.13 -5.61 0.78
CA LEU A 102 -6.67 -4.90 1.98
C LEU A 102 -7.73 -4.90 3.10
N ALA A 103 -8.99 -4.73 2.73
CA ALA A 103 -10.08 -4.80 3.70
C ALA A 103 -10.29 -6.23 4.25
N GLU A 104 -10.17 -7.26 3.41
CA GLU A 104 -10.28 -8.67 3.81
C GLU A 104 -9.23 -9.09 4.85
N VAL A 105 -8.03 -8.46 4.81
CA VAL A 105 -6.97 -8.72 5.80
C VAL A 105 -6.94 -7.71 6.96
N GLY A 106 -7.99 -6.89 7.10
CA GLY A 106 -8.13 -5.93 8.20
C GLY A 106 -7.19 -4.71 8.11
N LEU A 107 -6.75 -4.32 6.91
CA LEU A 107 -5.84 -3.19 6.68
C LEU A 107 -6.52 -1.99 6.01
N ASP A 108 -7.83 -1.90 6.05
CA ASP A 108 -8.61 -0.86 5.39
C ASP A 108 -8.45 0.53 6.02
N TYR A 109 -7.89 0.61 7.23
CA TYR A 109 -7.55 1.85 7.94
C TYR A 109 -6.24 2.48 7.49
N LEU A 110 -5.36 1.74 6.80
CA LEU A 110 -4.08 2.26 6.35
C LEU A 110 -4.27 3.26 5.20
N THR A 111 -3.51 4.36 5.26
CA THR A 111 -3.44 5.30 4.13
C THR A 111 -2.59 4.73 3.01
N LEU A 112 -2.98 4.98 1.75
CA LEU A 112 -2.25 4.45 0.60
C LEU A 112 -0.83 5.01 0.45
N GLU A 113 -0.54 6.17 1.05
CA GLU A 113 0.81 6.77 1.05
C GLU A 113 1.69 6.28 2.21
N ARG A 114 1.17 5.39 3.09
CA ARG A 114 1.92 4.89 4.25
C ARG A 114 3.26 4.30 3.83
N SER A 115 4.33 4.78 4.44
CA SER A 115 5.68 4.32 4.13
C SER A 115 5.92 2.92 4.70
N ALA A 116 6.47 1.99 3.90
CA ALA A 116 6.71 0.61 4.32
C ALA A 116 7.55 0.47 5.61
N PRO A 117 8.60 1.28 5.86
CA PRO A 117 9.35 1.21 7.12
C PRO A 117 8.55 1.59 8.37
N THR A 118 7.36 2.20 8.21
CA THR A 118 6.50 2.59 9.35
C THR A 118 5.44 1.55 9.67
N LEU A 119 5.39 0.45 8.92
CA LEU A 119 4.47 -0.65 9.14
C LEU A 119 4.99 -1.56 10.24
N SER A 120 4.10 -2.08 11.05
CA SER A 120 4.42 -3.16 11.98
C SER A 120 4.69 -4.47 11.21
N GLY A 121 5.35 -5.43 11.87
CA GLY A 121 5.59 -6.76 11.28
C GLY A 121 4.29 -7.43 10.83
N GLY A 122 3.26 -7.42 11.65
CA GLY A 122 1.95 -7.96 11.31
C GLY A 122 1.25 -7.23 10.16
N GLU A 123 1.33 -5.89 10.08
CA GLU A 123 0.81 -5.13 8.93
C GLU A 123 1.53 -5.51 7.64
N THR A 124 2.86 -5.61 7.69
CA THR A 124 3.67 -6.01 6.53
C THR A 124 3.27 -7.41 6.04
N GLN A 125 3.14 -8.37 6.96
CA GLN A 125 2.75 -9.73 6.63
C GLN A 125 1.36 -9.79 5.99
N ARG A 126 0.38 -9.04 6.53
CA ARG A 126 -0.97 -8.96 5.97
C ARG A 126 -1.02 -8.27 4.62
N ILE A 127 -0.17 -7.25 4.35
CA ILE A 127 -0.03 -6.67 3.02
C ILE A 127 0.48 -7.71 2.02
N HIS A 128 1.47 -8.53 2.40
CA HIS A 128 1.92 -9.63 1.56
C HIS A 128 0.79 -10.62 1.29
N LEU A 129 0.02 -11.00 2.32
CA LEU A 129 -1.14 -11.88 2.17
C LEU A 129 -2.18 -11.30 1.21
N ALA A 130 -2.55 -10.01 1.38
CA ALA A 130 -3.47 -9.31 0.49
C ALA A 130 -2.98 -9.31 -0.97
N SER A 131 -1.69 -9.14 -1.18
CA SER A 131 -1.09 -9.19 -2.53
C SER A 131 -1.24 -10.57 -3.17
N GLN A 132 -1.19 -11.64 -2.38
CA GLN A 132 -1.33 -13.02 -2.85
C GLN A 132 -2.79 -13.41 -3.12
N LEU A 133 -3.75 -12.85 -2.39
CA LEU A 133 -5.18 -13.06 -2.64
C LEU A 133 -5.57 -12.66 -4.07
N GLY A 134 -4.97 -11.59 -4.58
CA GLY A 134 -5.17 -11.11 -5.96
C GLY A 134 -4.51 -11.97 -7.03
N THR A 135 -3.60 -12.86 -6.68
CA THR A 135 -2.98 -13.77 -7.63
C THR A 135 -3.82 -15.03 -7.82
N ASN A 136 -3.84 -15.56 -9.03
CA ASN A 136 -4.44 -16.87 -9.31
C ASN A 136 -3.43 -18.02 -9.15
N LEU A 137 -2.41 -17.84 -8.29
CA LEU A 137 -1.43 -18.87 -8.03
C LEU A 137 -2.05 -20.06 -7.32
N ARG A 138 -1.64 -21.26 -7.72
CA ARG A 138 -2.04 -22.54 -7.14
C ARG A 138 -0.81 -23.38 -6.81
N GLY A 139 -0.90 -24.26 -5.80
CA GLY A 139 0.21 -25.13 -5.42
C GLY A 139 1.35 -24.38 -4.70
N VAL A 140 1.10 -23.20 -4.19
CA VAL A 140 2.05 -22.44 -3.37
C VAL A 140 1.90 -22.83 -1.91
N CYS A 141 3.02 -22.91 -1.19
CA CYS A 141 3.04 -23.05 0.26
C CYS A 141 3.29 -21.68 0.90
N TYR A 142 2.34 -21.21 1.68
CA TYR A 142 2.47 -19.99 2.47
C TYR A 142 2.79 -20.35 3.91
N VAL A 143 3.78 -19.69 4.49
CA VAL A 143 4.12 -19.80 5.91
C VAL A 143 3.78 -18.46 6.55
N LEU A 144 2.86 -18.49 7.50
CA LEU A 144 2.40 -17.34 8.26
C LEU A 144 2.79 -17.53 9.72
N ASP A 145 3.48 -16.53 10.26
CA ASP A 145 3.93 -16.50 11.65
C ASP A 145 3.13 -15.45 12.39
N GLU A 146 2.35 -15.86 13.38
CA GLU A 146 1.46 -15.01 14.18
C GLU A 146 0.63 -13.99 13.35
N PRO A 147 -0.10 -14.40 12.30
CA PRO A 147 -0.80 -13.47 11.42
C PRO A 147 -1.91 -12.69 12.12
N THR A 148 -2.38 -13.13 13.29
CA THR A 148 -3.41 -12.46 14.11
C THR A 148 -2.83 -11.39 15.01
N ILE A 149 -1.48 -11.30 15.15
CA ILE A 149 -0.85 -10.35 16.07
C ILE A 149 -1.26 -8.91 15.78
N GLY A 150 -1.70 -8.20 16.82
CA GLY A 150 -2.13 -6.80 16.73
C GLY A 150 -3.48 -6.59 16.04
N LEU A 151 -4.24 -7.64 15.74
CA LEU A 151 -5.63 -7.56 15.33
C LEU A 151 -6.57 -7.47 16.53
N HIS A 152 -7.67 -6.76 16.32
CA HIS A 152 -8.79 -6.86 17.25
C HIS A 152 -9.49 -8.21 17.01
N PRO A 153 -10.00 -8.90 18.06
CA PRO A 153 -10.67 -10.20 17.91
C PRO A 153 -11.78 -10.27 16.84
N ARG A 154 -12.46 -9.14 16.61
CA ARG A 154 -13.47 -9.03 15.54
C ARG A 154 -12.88 -9.16 14.13
N ASP A 155 -11.63 -8.80 13.95
CA ASP A 155 -10.97 -8.78 12.65
C ASP A 155 -10.30 -10.12 12.34
N ASN A 156 -10.09 -10.97 13.34
CA ASN A 156 -9.56 -12.33 13.17
C ASN A 156 -10.43 -13.16 12.19
N GLY A 157 -11.75 -13.02 12.26
CA GLY A 157 -12.67 -13.73 11.36
C GLY A 157 -12.47 -13.36 9.89
N MET A 158 -12.15 -12.10 9.59
CA MET A 158 -11.85 -11.65 8.22
C MET A 158 -10.55 -12.26 7.71
N LEU A 159 -9.51 -12.23 8.54
CA LEU A 159 -8.22 -12.84 8.21
C LEU A 159 -8.36 -14.36 7.97
N LEU A 160 -9.06 -15.07 8.84
CA LEU A 160 -9.32 -16.51 8.70
C LEU A 160 -10.06 -16.82 7.40
N SER A 161 -11.07 -16.01 7.04
CA SER A 161 -11.80 -16.17 5.77
C SER A 161 -10.89 -15.96 4.56
N ALA A 162 -9.96 -14.99 4.62
CA ALA A 162 -8.97 -14.74 3.57
C ALA A 162 -8.01 -15.93 3.43
N ILE A 163 -7.52 -16.47 4.55
CA ILE A 163 -6.66 -17.66 4.62
C ILE A 163 -7.37 -18.88 4.02
N GLU A 164 -8.62 -19.13 4.41
CA GLU A 164 -9.43 -20.21 3.83
C GLU A 164 -9.61 -20.06 2.32
N SER A 165 -9.80 -18.84 1.84
CA SER A 165 -9.93 -18.56 0.41
C SER A 165 -8.67 -18.99 -0.37
N LEU A 166 -7.47 -18.75 0.18
CA LEU A 166 -6.22 -19.21 -0.42
C LEU A 166 -6.13 -20.74 -0.46
N THR A 167 -6.54 -21.42 0.60
CA THR A 167 -6.55 -22.88 0.67
C THR A 167 -7.53 -23.48 -0.36
N LYS A 168 -8.72 -22.89 -0.49
CA LYS A 168 -9.73 -23.30 -1.50
C LYS A 168 -9.23 -23.15 -2.94
N LYS A 169 -8.27 -22.25 -3.19
CA LYS A 169 -7.61 -22.11 -4.51
C LYS A 169 -6.57 -23.20 -4.78
N GLY A 170 -6.34 -24.15 -3.87
CA GLY A 170 -5.38 -25.26 -4.02
C GLY A 170 -3.98 -24.93 -3.55
N ASN A 171 -3.84 -24.01 -2.60
CA ASN A 171 -2.59 -23.69 -1.93
C ASN A 171 -2.47 -24.43 -0.59
N THR A 172 -1.26 -24.55 -0.09
CA THR A 172 -0.97 -25.06 1.26
C THR A 172 -0.64 -23.89 2.16
N LEU A 173 -1.23 -23.87 3.36
CA LEU A 173 -0.89 -22.88 4.37
C LEU A 173 -0.34 -23.58 5.62
N LEU A 174 0.75 -23.03 6.12
CA LEU A 174 1.31 -23.36 7.43
C LEU A 174 1.20 -22.10 8.29
N VAL A 175 0.42 -22.19 9.34
CA VAL A 175 0.18 -21.07 10.27
C VAL A 175 0.79 -21.45 11.61
N VAL A 176 1.61 -20.58 12.16
CA VAL A 176 2.16 -20.67 13.52
C VAL A 176 1.45 -19.63 14.35
N GLU A 177 0.75 -20.07 15.41
CA GLU A 177 0.05 -19.19 16.36
C GLU A 177 0.41 -19.61 17.78
N HIS A 178 0.38 -18.65 18.69
CA HIS A 178 0.62 -18.89 20.11
C HIS A 178 -0.67 -18.83 20.94
N ASP A 179 -1.75 -18.25 20.43
CA ASP A 179 -3.05 -18.20 21.09
C ASP A 179 -3.94 -19.37 20.65
N GLU A 180 -4.53 -20.08 21.62
CA GLU A 180 -5.42 -21.22 21.43
C GLU A 180 -6.90 -20.82 21.22
N GLU A 181 -7.20 -19.54 20.90
CA GLU A 181 -8.58 -19.07 20.65
C GLU A 181 -9.03 -19.20 19.20
#